data_aa07401205e7eff741ac90840c3823f6
#
_entry.id   aa07401205e7eff741ac90840c3823f6
#
_cell.length_a   1.000
_cell.length_b   1.000
_cell.length_c   1.000
_cell.angle_alpha   90.00
_cell.angle_beta   90.00
_cell.angle_gamma   90.00
#
_symmetry.space_group_name_H-M   'P 1'
#
loop_
_entity.id
_entity.type
_entity.pdbx_description
1 polymer ?
#
loop_
_entity_poly.entity_id
_entity_poly.type
_entity_poly.pdbx_seq_one_letter_code
_entity_poly.pdbx_strand_id
1 'polypeptide(L)'
;MAILFENAKANPQIISLEKAREIAQAEVAKQKRHIFSYLTAHASYSYGKGDMWGSQSSAYSPMLMQYQGSETNYWNIGVNLSLPVEDILDLTASVKRKKLEVDQAVIQKDIAYDQLKLQIASLFVKITNNLVTLKTSGEASAAYQGAGALNREDFENGNMSISNYAYDKLHEIDVVTQYQSLQTEITTDILTLEILTHTPIITNSTTEITLDKSVSKSNKEIAKENKAVEKRIKKAVKEEDKKEKKLEKAEAKAEKAAAKAAKKQSK
;
A
#
# COMPACT_ATOMS: atom_id res chain seq x y z
N MET A 1 22.29 -0.63 19.61
CA MET A 1 21.33 -1.74 19.36
C MET A 1 19.90 -1.36 19.73
N ALA A 2 19.60 -0.96 20.99
CA ALA A 2 18.23 -0.63 21.39
C ALA A 2 17.56 0.42 20.49
N ILE A 3 18.26 1.50 20.14
CA ILE A 3 17.78 2.56 19.25
C ILE A 3 17.48 2.03 17.84
N LEU A 4 18.35 1.13 17.31
CA LEU A 4 18.13 0.54 15.98
C LEU A 4 16.87 -0.35 15.95
N PHE A 5 16.62 -1.10 17.02
CA PHE A 5 15.41 -1.92 17.13
C PHE A 5 14.14 -1.06 17.26
N GLU A 6 14.23 0.09 17.97
CA GLU A 6 13.10 1.02 18.05
C GLU A 6 12.77 1.63 16.69
N ASN A 7 13.80 2.07 15.98
CA ASN A 7 13.65 2.66 14.65
C ASN A 7 13.16 1.64 13.61
N ALA A 8 13.51 0.35 13.78
CA ALA A 8 13.03 -0.75 12.93
C ALA A 8 11.49 -0.91 12.96
N LYS A 9 10.79 -0.38 13.97
CA LYS A 9 9.32 -0.35 13.97
C LYS A 9 8.74 0.53 12.86
N ALA A 10 9.51 1.50 12.36
CA ALA A 10 9.14 2.34 11.23
C ALA A 10 9.36 1.65 9.87
N ASN A 11 9.86 0.41 9.85
CA ASN A 11 10.04 -0.35 8.62
C ASN A 11 8.68 -0.57 7.92
N PRO A 12 8.57 -0.30 6.59
CA PRO A 12 7.33 -0.46 5.84
C PRO A 12 6.69 -1.84 5.96
N GLN A 13 7.51 -2.89 6.08
CA GLN A 13 7.01 -4.24 6.27
C GLN A 13 6.26 -4.40 7.61
N ILE A 14 6.77 -3.82 8.68
CA ILE A 14 6.12 -3.86 10.00
C ILE A 14 4.86 -3.01 10.00
N ILE A 15 4.90 -1.82 9.37
CA ILE A 15 3.73 -0.96 9.23
C ILE A 15 2.64 -1.65 8.41
N SER A 16 2.98 -2.36 7.33
CA SER A 16 2.01 -3.09 6.51
C SER A 16 1.30 -4.20 7.29
N LEU A 17 2.05 -4.93 8.14
CA LEU A 17 1.48 -5.97 9.02
C LEU A 17 0.62 -5.37 10.14
N GLU A 18 0.97 -4.21 10.67
CA GLU A 18 0.12 -3.48 11.61
C GLU A 18 -1.21 -3.08 10.96
N LYS A 19 -1.17 -2.59 9.71
CA LYS A 19 -2.38 -2.28 8.95
C LYS A 19 -3.21 -3.53 8.62
N ALA A 20 -2.57 -4.65 8.34
CA ALA A 20 -3.26 -5.94 8.16
C ALA A 20 -3.99 -6.36 9.44
N ARG A 21 -3.39 -6.15 10.63
CA ARG A 21 -4.05 -6.37 11.91
C ARG A 21 -5.28 -5.45 12.09
N GLU A 22 -5.15 -4.15 11.79
CA GLU A 22 -6.27 -3.21 11.86
C GLU A 22 -7.43 -3.62 10.94
N ILE A 23 -7.12 -4.09 9.72
CA ILE A 23 -8.12 -4.59 8.77
C ILE A 23 -8.82 -5.81 9.34
N ALA A 24 -8.08 -6.79 9.89
CA ALA A 24 -8.67 -7.97 10.51
C ALA A 24 -9.58 -7.61 11.70
N GLN A 25 -9.21 -6.60 12.51
CA GLN A 25 -10.06 -6.09 13.59
C GLN A 25 -11.35 -5.45 13.06
N ALA A 26 -11.25 -4.68 11.97
CA ALA A 26 -12.42 -4.08 11.32
C ALA A 26 -13.36 -5.15 10.74
N GLU A 27 -12.80 -6.25 10.21
CA GLU A 27 -13.60 -7.40 9.75
C GLU A 27 -14.37 -8.08 10.89
N VAL A 28 -13.77 -8.23 12.07
CA VAL A 28 -14.49 -8.72 13.27
C VAL A 28 -15.67 -7.80 13.61
N ALA A 29 -15.45 -6.47 13.56
CA ALA A 29 -16.51 -5.52 13.82
C ALA A 29 -17.61 -5.57 12.75
N LYS A 30 -17.23 -5.72 11.47
CA LYS A 30 -18.18 -5.93 10.35
C LYS A 30 -19.00 -7.19 10.56
N GLN A 31 -18.33 -8.30 10.91
CA GLN A 31 -19.03 -9.58 11.13
C GLN A 31 -20.03 -9.53 12.30
N LYS A 32 -19.66 -8.84 13.40
CA LYS A 32 -20.60 -8.62 14.50
C LYS A 32 -21.83 -7.79 14.09
N ARG A 33 -21.65 -6.82 13.18
CA ARG A 33 -22.75 -5.99 12.67
C ARG A 33 -23.62 -6.72 11.65
N HIS A 34 -23.18 -7.85 11.14
CA HIS A 34 -23.94 -8.61 10.14
C HIS A 34 -25.33 -9.01 10.63
N ILE A 35 -25.54 -9.09 11.94
CA ILE A 35 -26.86 -9.35 12.52
C ILE A 35 -27.89 -8.28 12.09
N PHE A 36 -27.45 -7.05 11.84
CA PHE A 36 -28.34 -5.99 11.37
C PHE A 36 -28.75 -6.13 9.91
N SER A 37 -28.09 -6.97 9.12
CA SER A 37 -28.49 -7.24 7.73
C SER A 37 -29.81 -8.03 7.64
N TYR A 38 -30.24 -8.67 8.73
CA TYR A 38 -31.53 -9.36 8.82
C TYR A 38 -32.68 -8.40 9.13
N LEU A 39 -32.38 -7.14 9.45
CA LEU A 39 -33.37 -6.10 9.69
C LEU A 39 -33.53 -5.25 8.43
N THR A 40 -34.65 -5.39 7.74
CA THR A 40 -34.99 -4.56 6.59
C THR A 40 -36.14 -3.64 6.93
N ALA A 41 -35.93 -2.34 6.76
CA ALA A 41 -36.97 -1.34 6.82
C ALA A 41 -37.41 -1.00 5.38
N HIS A 42 -38.71 -1.00 5.12
CA HIS A 42 -39.25 -0.59 3.85
C HIS A 42 -40.34 0.45 4.03
N ALA A 43 -40.38 1.40 3.13
CA ALA A 43 -41.43 2.36 3.02
C ALA A 43 -41.87 2.45 1.55
N SER A 44 -43.14 2.27 1.27
CA SER A 44 -43.69 2.42 -0.06
C SER A 44 -44.88 3.37 -0.05
N TYR A 45 -44.95 4.21 -1.04
CA TYR A 45 -46.07 5.09 -1.30
C TYR A 45 -46.57 4.80 -2.70
N SER A 46 -47.87 4.50 -2.83
CA SER A 46 -48.51 4.36 -4.12
C SER A 46 -49.73 5.25 -4.17
N TYR A 47 -49.83 5.97 -5.26
CA TYR A 47 -51.00 6.74 -5.63
C TYR A 47 -51.64 6.11 -6.83
N GLY A 48 -52.89 5.68 -6.68
CA GLY A 48 -53.70 5.08 -7.73
C GLY A 48 -54.96 5.92 -7.99
N LYS A 49 -55.16 6.29 -9.23
CA LYS A 49 -56.44 6.84 -9.71
C LYS A 49 -56.99 5.81 -10.69
N GLY A 50 -57.90 5.02 -10.23
CA GLY A 50 -58.48 3.95 -11.05
C GLY A 50 -59.98 4.02 -11.04
N ASP A 51 -60.57 3.84 -12.20
CA ASP A 51 -62.00 3.55 -12.34
C ASP A 51 -62.18 2.06 -12.00
N MET A 52 -62.65 1.77 -10.78
CA MET A 52 -63.05 0.40 -10.46
C MET A 52 -64.35 0.07 -11.19
N TRP A 53 -64.20 -0.64 -12.29
CA TRP A 53 -65.30 -1.40 -12.80
C TRP A 53 -65.55 -2.56 -11.85
N GLY A 54 -66.52 -2.41 -10.98
CA GLY A 54 -66.92 -3.52 -10.13
C GLY A 54 -67.43 -4.67 -11.01
N SER A 55 -66.67 -5.74 -11.06
CA SER A 55 -67.15 -6.99 -11.64
C SER A 55 -68.31 -7.53 -10.76
N GLN A 56 -69.45 -6.96 -10.94
CA GLN A 56 -70.65 -7.53 -10.41
C GLN A 56 -71.17 -8.55 -11.42
N SER A 57 -70.85 -9.78 -11.18
CA SER A 57 -71.53 -10.89 -11.82
C SER A 57 -72.97 -11.07 -11.28
N SER A 58 -73.78 -10.06 -11.36
CA SER A 58 -75.23 -10.27 -11.20
C SER A 58 -75.90 -9.71 -12.42
N ALA A 59 -76.38 -10.64 -13.24
CA ALA A 59 -77.09 -10.44 -14.49
C ALA A 59 -78.44 -9.70 -14.34
N TYR A 60 -78.69 -9.02 -13.23
CA TYR A 60 -80.05 -8.56 -12.89
C TYR A 60 -80.14 -7.08 -12.50
N SER A 61 -79.13 -6.26 -12.68
CA SER A 61 -79.34 -4.84 -12.44
C SER A 61 -78.47 -3.96 -13.36
N PRO A 62 -78.89 -3.70 -14.58
CA PRO A 62 -78.17 -2.78 -15.48
C PRO A 62 -78.29 -1.31 -15.09
N MET A 63 -78.94 -0.96 -13.98
CA MET A 63 -79.26 0.41 -13.64
C MET A 63 -78.49 1.01 -12.47
N LEU A 64 -77.58 0.30 -11.90
CA LEU A 64 -76.70 0.83 -10.80
C LEU A 64 -75.23 0.64 -11.11
N MET A 65 -74.82 1.11 -12.28
CA MET A 65 -73.42 1.43 -12.47
C MET A 65 -73.13 2.78 -11.76
N GLN A 66 -72.87 2.70 -10.48
CA GLN A 66 -72.34 3.82 -9.76
C GLN A 66 -70.87 3.92 -10.11
N TYR A 67 -70.54 4.90 -10.96
CA TYR A 67 -69.18 5.27 -11.26
C TYR A 67 -68.57 5.84 -9.97
N GLN A 68 -67.84 5.07 -9.24
CA GLN A 68 -67.12 5.50 -8.07
C GLN A 68 -65.65 5.61 -8.46
N GLY A 69 -65.30 6.76 -9.01
CA GLY A 69 -63.87 7.15 -9.17
C GLY A 69 -63.24 7.28 -7.79
N SER A 70 -62.50 6.30 -7.39
CA SER A 70 -61.81 6.36 -6.11
C SER A 70 -60.34 6.76 -6.34
N GLU A 71 -59.97 7.90 -5.77
CA GLU A 71 -58.59 8.24 -5.61
C GLU A 71 -58.09 7.49 -4.36
N THR A 72 -57.15 6.54 -4.54
CA THR A 72 -56.59 5.78 -3.44
C THR A 72 -55.16 6.19 -3.22
N ASN A 73 -54.93 6.81 -2.08
CA ASN A 73 -53.58 7.01 -1.54
C ASN A 73 -53.23 5.86 -0.63
N TYR A 74 -52.26 5.06 -1.02
CA TYR A 74 -51.80 3.95 -0.22
C TYR A 74 -50.33 4.18 0.17
N TRP A 75 -50.07 4.19 1.45
CA TRP A 75 -48.72 4.18 1.96
C TRP A 75 -48.55 2.98 2.92
N ASN A 76 -47.37 2.39 2.83
CA ASN A 76 -47.01 1.24 3.64
C ASN A 76 -45.62 1.50 4.22
N ILE A 77 -45.53 1.44 5.54
CA ILE A 77 -44.24 1.43 6.25
C ILE A 77 -44.17 0.13 7.01
N GLY A 78 -43.13 -0.61 6.79
CA GLY A 78 -42.93 -1.87 7.48
C GLY A 78 -41.46 -2.11 7.83
N VAL A 79 -41.30 -2.87 8.90
CA VAL A 79 -39.99 -3.39 9.31
C VAL A 79 -40.12 -4.91 9.24
N ASN A 80 -39.24 -5.54 8.46
CA ASN A 80 -39.19 -6.99 8.36
C ASN A 80 -37.90 -7.45 9.08
N LEU A 81 -38.08 -8.34 10.05
CA LEU A 81 -37.00 -9.04 10.73
C LEU A 81 -37.05 -10.51 10.34
N SER A 82 -36.10 -10.93 9.51
CA SER A 82 -35.96 -12.34 9.11
C SER A 82 -34.71 -12.89 9.80
N LEU A 83 -34.89 -13.68 10.84
CA LEU A 83 -33.80 -14.29 11.61
C LEU A 83 -33.79 -15.80 11.38
N PRO A 84 -33.03 -16.31 10.39
CA PRO A 84 -32.77 -17.71 10.26
C PRO A 84 -31.92 -18.21 11.44
N VAL A 85 -32.41 -19.21 12.17
CA VAL A 85 -31.73 -19.73 13.39
C VAL A 85 -30.36 -20.29 13.06
N GLU A 86 -30.21 -20.87 11.89
CA GLU A 86 -28.96 -21.42 11.37
C GLU A 86 -27.90 -20.35 11.24
N ASP A 87 -28.25 -19.18 10.68
CA ASP A 87 -27.32 -18.05 10.49
C ASP A 87 -26.85 -17.43 11.82
N ILE A 88 -27.63 -17.51 12.88
CA ILE A 88 -27.23 -17.00 14.21
C ILE A 88 -26.15 -17.88 14.81
N LEU A 89 -26.24 -19.20 14.65
CA LEU A 89 -25.24 -20.15 15.11
C LEU A 89 -23.95 -19.98 14.30
N ASP A 90 -24.07 -19.86 12.98
CA ASP A 90 -22.96 -19.63 12.08
C ASP A 90 -22.30 -18.28 12.30
N LEU A 91 -23.05 -17.23 12.66
CA LEU A 91 -22.51 -15.93 13.00
C LEU A 91 -21.53 -16.02 14.19
N THR A 92 -21.90 -16.78 15.23
CA THR A 92 -21.04 -16.96 16.41
C THR A 92 -19.74 -17.67 16.04
N ALA A 93 -19.79 -18.72 15.23
CA ALA A 93 -18.63 -19.45 14.75
C ALA A 93 -17.76 -18.57 13.83
N SER A 94 -18.38 -17.79 12.95
CA SER A 94 -17.74 -16.86 12.03
C SER A 94 -17.01 -15.72 12.79
N VAL A 95 -17.63 -15.14 13.81
CA VAL A 95 -16.98 -14.13 14.66
C VAL A 95 -15.78 -14.73 15.40
N LYS A 96 -15.88 -15.97 15.90
CA LYS A 96 -14.74 -16.67 16.51
C LYS A 96 -13.59 -16.86 15.52
N ARG A 97 -13.91 -17.30 14.29
CA ARG A 97 -12.92 -17.47 13.21
C ARG A 97 -12.21 -16.15 12.91
N LYS A 98 -12.97 -15.05 12.77
CA LYS A 98 -12.41 -13.72 12.53
C LYS A 98 -11.54 -13.20 13.67
N LYS A 99 -11.83 -13.56 14.91
CA LYS A 99 -10.96 -13.26 16.05
C LYS A 99 -9.62 -14.02 15.97
N LEU A 100 -9.66 -15.29 15.60
CA LEU A 100 -8.44 -16.09 15.39
C LEU A 100 -7.58 -15.52 14.24
N GLU A 101 -8.20 -14.98 13.19
CA GLU A 101 -7.47 -14.26 12.12
C GLU A 101 -6.75 -13.01 12.66
N VAL A 102 -7.35 -12.27 13.59
CA VAL A 102 -6.67 -11.15 14.29
C VAL A 102 -5.49 -11.65 15.11
N ASP A 103 -5.66 -12.71 15.89
CA ASP A 103 -4.57 -13.28 16.68
C ASP A 103 -3.43 -13.77 15.78
N GLN A 104 -3.77 -14.39 14.65
CA GLN A 104 -2.79 -14.79 13.64
C GLN A 104 -2.03 -13.58 13.05
N ALA A 105 -2.72 -12.48 12.74
CA ALA A 105 -2.08 -11.26 12.24
C ALA A 105 -1.13 -10.64 13.27
N VAL A 106 -1.48 -10.68 14.56
CA VAL A 106 -0.60 -10.24 15.66
C VAL A 106 0.66 -11.08 15.71
N ILE A 107 0.51 -12.42 15.71
CA ILE A 107 1.64 -13.36 15.75
C ILE A 107 2.54 -13.18 14.52
N GLN A 108 1.98 -13.02 13.34
CA GLN A 108 2.75 -12.78 12.11
C GLN A 108 3.57 -11.49 12.19
N LYS A 109 3.00 -10.41 12.74
CA LYS A 109 3.73 -9.16 12.97
C LYS A 109 4.89 -9.36 13.94
N ASP A 110 4.65 -10.05 15.06
CA ASP A 110 5.67 -10.26 16.07
C ASP A 110 6.82 -11.13 15.54
N ILE A 111 6.51 -12.20 14.80
CA ILE A 111 7.52 -13.02 14.11
C ILE A 111 8.34 -12.19 13.13
N ALA A 112 7.69 -11.38 12.30
CA ALA A 112 8.38 -10.53 11.32
C ALA A 112 9.29 -9.50 12.01
N TYR A 113 8.82 -8.92 13.12
CA TYR A 113 9.62 -7.99 13.90
C TYR A 113 10.84 -8.66 14.57
N ASP A 114 10.69 -9.87 15.09
CA ASP A 114 11.81 -10.61 15.65
C ASP A 114 12.82 -11.06 14.59
N GLN A 115 12.35 -11.46 13.41
CA GLN A 115 13.22 -11.73 12.26
C GLN A 115 14.00 -10.48 11.84
N LEU A 116 13.35 -9.32 11.79
CA LEU A 116 14.00 -8.05 11.48
C LEU A 116 15.07 -7.70 12.52
N LYS A 117 14.80 -7.89 13.82
CA LYS A 117 15.81 -7.70 14.88
C LYS A 117 17.02 -8.61 14.69
N LEU A 118 16.81 -9.88 14.34
CA LEU A 118 17.90 -10.82 14.07
C LEU A 118 18.74 -10.38 12.88
N GLN A 119 18.12 -9.90 11.80
CA GLN A 119 18.85 -9.37 10.65
C GLN A 119 19.67 -8.14 11.02
N ILE A 120 19.09 -7.18 11.74
CA ILE A 120 19.80 -5.98 12.23
C ILE A 120 20.98 -6.37 13.12
N ALA A 121 20.78 -7.31 14.06
CA ALA A 121 21.83 -7.77 14.95
C ALA A 121 22.98 -8.45 14.18
N SER A 122 22.64 -9.30 13.22
CA SER A 122 23.63 -9.99 12.36
C SER A 122 24.46 -8.98 11.53
N LEU A 123 23.79 -8.01 10.89
CA LEU A 123 24.48 -6.96 10.13
C LEU A 123 25.39 -6.10 11.02
N PHE A 124 24.91 -5.73 12.19
CA PHE A 124 25.70 -4.95 13.13
C PHE A 124 26.98 -5.68 13.57
N VAL A 125 26.88 -6.97 13.89
CA VAL A 125 28.05 -7.80 14.24
C VAL A 125 28.99 -7.93 13.05
N LYS A 126 28.44 -8.15 11.83
CA LYS A 126 29.23 -8.25 10.60
C LYS A 126 30.00 -6.96 10.32
N ILE A 127 29.33 -5.80 10.39
CA ILE A 127 29.95 -4.49 10.20
C ILE A 127 31.07 -4.27 11.24
N THR A 128 30.80 -4.58 12.51
CA THR A 128 31.78 -4.41 13.58
C THR A 128 33.03 -5.26 13.35
N ASN A 129 32.86 -6.52 12.96
CA ASN A 129 33.98 -7.42 12.64
C ASN A 129 34.75 -6.94 11.40
N ASN A 130 34.02 -6.56 10.36
CA ASN A 130 34.64 -6.05 9.14
C ASN A 130 35.41 -4.73 9.36
N LEU A 131 34.96 -3.86 10.27
CA LEU A 131 35.71 -2.64 10.64
C LEU A 131 37.05 -2.97 11.33
N VAL A 132 37.11 -4.00 12.17
CA VAL A 132 38.36 -4.47 12.78
C VAL A 132 39.28 -5.03 11.69
N THR A 133 38.74 -5.86 10.79
CA THR A 133 39.50 -6.42 9.66
C THR A 133 39.98 -5.33 8.69
N LEU A 134 39.16 -4.30 8.45
CA LEU A 134 39.51 -3.18 7.57
C LEU A 134 40.76 -2.43 8.09
N LYS A 135 40.86 -2.24 9.41
CA LYS A 135 42.03 -1.60 10.02
C LYS A 135 43.29 -2.41 9.73
N THR A 136 43.26 -3.73 9.99
CA THR A 136 44.42 -4.61 9.76
C THR A 136 44.77 -4.70 8.26
N SER A 137 43.76 -4.82 7.38
CA SER A 137 43.96 -4.82 5.93
C SER A 137 44.51 -3.50 5.42
N GLY A 138 44.11 -2.38 6.03
CA GLY A 138 44.66 -1.05 5.70
C GLY A 138 46.13 -0.93 6.05
N GLU A 139 46.53 -1.41 7.23
CA GLU A 139 47.93 -1.46 7.65
C GLU A 139 48.77 -2.35 6.72
N ALA A 140 48.25 -3.53 6.34
CA ALA A 140 48.88 -4.42 5.38
C ALA A 140 48.98 -3.79 3.99
N SER A 141 47.93 -3.15 3.48
CA SER A 141 47.93 -2.47 2.19
C SER A 141 48.99 -1.34 2.13
N ALA A 142 49.09 -0.55 3.19
CA ALA A 142 50.10 0.51 3.27
C ALA A 142 51.53 -0.09 3.30
N ALA A 143 51.76 -1.17 4.03
CA ALA A 143 53.05 -1.84 4.08
C ALA A 143 53.46 -2.40 2.71
N TYR A 144 52.53 -3.07 2.00
CA TYR A 144 52.78 -3.59 0.66
C TYR A 144 53.01 -2.52 -0.38
N GLN A 145 52.29 -1.38 -0.30
CA GLN A 145 52.54 -0.25 -1.17
C GLN A 145 53.94 0.38 -0.94
N GLY A 146 54.35 0.46 0.33
CA GLY A 146 55.71 0.92 0.70
C GLY A 146 56.79 -0.02 0.17
N ALA A 147 56.62 -1.35 0.37
CA ALA A 147 57.53 -2.36 -0.15
C ALA A 147 57.54 -2.37 -1.70
N GLY A 148 56.39 -2.18 -2.34
CA GLY A 148 56.27 -2.08 -3.79
C GLY A 148 57.04 -0.93 -4.40
N ALA A 149 57.15 0.21 -3.68
CA ALA A 149 57.97 1.35 -4.10
C ALA A 149 59.47 1.00 -4.07
N LEU A 150 59.95 0.32 -3.01
CA LEU A 150 61.32 -0.14 -2.90
C LEU A 150 61.65 -1.22 -3.94
N ASN A 151 60.79 -2.18 -4.13
CA ASN A 151 60.95 -3.25 -5.11
C ASN A 151 60.99 -2.70 -6.54
N ARG A 152 60.31 -1.62 -6.83
CA ARG A 152 60.36 -0.92 -8.10
C ARG A 152 61.74 -0.27 -8.30
N GLU A 153 62.29 0.40 -7.29
CA GLU A 153 63.62 1.00 -7.33
C GLU A 153 64.71 -0.06 -7.53
N ASP A 154 64.61 -1.21 -6.82
CA ASP A 154 65.52 -2.33 -6.96
C ASP A 154 65.46 -2.96 -8.37
N PHE A 155 64.30 -3.06 -8.95
CA PHE A 155 64.11 -3.52 -10.31
C PHE A 155 64.71 -2.56 -11.33
N GLU A 156 64.46 -1.27 -11.20
CA GLU A 156 65.02 -0.22 -12.07
C GLU A 156 66.54 -0.16 -11.98
N ASN A 157 67.10 -0.45 -10.80
CA ASN A 157 68.56 -0.53 -10.59
C ASN A 157 69.18 -1.89 -10.99
N GLY A 158 68.36 -2.85 -11.50
CA GLY A 158 68.83 -4.17 -11.93
C GLY A 158 69.14 -5.15 -10.81
N ASN A 159 68.79 -4.83 -9.56
CA ASN A 159 69.03 -5.66 -8.37
C ASN A 159 67.94 -6.74 -8.19
N MET A 160 66.82 -6.65 -8.91
CA MET A 160 65.68 -7.58 -8.83
C MET A 160 65.36 -8.18 -10.20
N SER A 161 65.06 -9.48 -10.24
CA SER A 161 64.60 -10.14 -11.48
C SER A 161 63.16 -9.74 -11.82
N ILE A 162 62.84 -9.72 -13.11
CA ILE A 162 61.50 -9.41 -13.59
C ILE A 162 60.42 -10.34 -13.00
N SER A 163 60.76 -11.60 -12.81
CA SER A 163 59.84 -12.59 -12.22
C SER A 163 59.49 -12.28 -10.79
N ASN A 164 60.48 -11.89 -9.98
CA ASN A 164 60.25 -11.53 -8.58
C ASN A 164 59.46 -10.23 -8.49
N TYR A 165 59.81 -9.22 -9.29
CA TYR A 165 59.09 -7.96 -9.33
C TYR A 165 57.61 -8.16 -9.73
N ALA A 166 57.34 -8.98 -10.76
CA ALA A 166 56.00 -9.29 -11.20
C ALA A 166 55.19 -10.02 -10.13
N TYR A 167 55.81 -10.95 -9.39
CA TYR A 167 55.16 -11.70 -8.31
C TYR A 167 54.79 -10.75 -7.15
N ASP A 168 55.70 -9.90 -6.71
CA ASP A 168 55.47 -8.94 -5.63
C ASP A 168 54.41 -7.92 -6.03
N LYS A 169 54.40 -7.48 -7.30
CA LYS A 169 53.40 -6.55 -7.81
C LYS A 169 51.97 -7.18 -7.87
N LEU A 170 51.89 -8.45 -8.23
CA LEU A 170 50.61 -9.16 -8.17
C LEU A 170 50.11 -9.26 -6.73
N HIS A 171 51.02 -9.50 -5.78
CA HIS A 171 50.65 -9.58 -4.35
C HIS A 171 50.17 -8.24 -3.79
N GLU A 172 50.86 -7.13 -4.16
CA GLU A 172 50.46 -5.77 -3.82
C GLU A 172 49.05 -5.49 -4.35
N ILE A 173 48.79 -5.79 -5.62
CA ILE A 173 47.47 -5.59 -6.25
C ILE A 173 46.39 -6.40 -5.53
N ASP A 174 46.67 -7.65 -5.17
CA ASP A 174 45.73 -8.50 -4.48
C ASP A 174 45.32 -7.94 -3.11
N VAL A 175 46.30 -7.52 -2.31
CA VAL A 175 46.07 -6.92 -0.99
C VAL A 175 45.29 -5.59 -1.07
N VAL A 176 45.61 -4.73 -2.06
CA VAL A 176 44.90 -3.47 -2.30
C VAL A 176 43.46 -3.75 -2.73
N THR A 177 43.25 -4.73 -3.60
CA THR A 177 41.93 -5.12 -4.08
C THR A 177 41.06 -5.69 -2.95
N GLN A 178 41.65 -6.53 -2.09
CA GLN A 178 40.95 -7.06 -0.91
C GLN A 178 40.54 -5.94 0.05
N TYR A 179 41.40 -4.95 0.29
CA TYR A 179 41.08 -3.79 1.11
C TYR A 179 39.91 -2.98 0.54
N GLN A 180 39.94 -2.70 -0.77
CA GLN A 180 38.84 -1.98 -1.47
C GLN A 180 37.53 -2.76 -1.45
N SER A 181 37.60 -4.07 -1.66
CA SER A 181 36.43 -4.96 -1.58
C SER A 181 35.79 -4.90 -0.21
N LEU A 182 36.60 -4.96 0.85
CA LEU A 182 36.13 -4.89 2.23
C LEU A 182 35.47 -3.54 2.56
N GLN A 183 36.04 -2.43 2.04
CA GLN A 183 35.41 -1.09 2.16
C GLN A 183 34.02 -1.05 1.50
N THR A 184 33.93 -1.62 0.31
CA THR A 184 32.64 -1.67 -0.44
C THR A 184 31.63 -2.53 0.31
N GLU A 185 32.05 -3.66 0.85
CA GLU A 185 31.18 -4.55 1.62
C GLU A 185 30.64 -3.85 2.88
N ILE A 186 31.50 -3.20 3.66
CA ILE A 186 31.09 -2.43 4.85
C ILE A 186 30.09 -1.34 4.47
N THR A 187 30.35 -0.59 3.39
CA THR A 187 29.46 0.47 2.93
C THR A 187 28.09 -0.09 2.55
N THR A 188 28.07 -1.22 1.84
CA THR A 188 26.83 -1.90 1.44
C THR A 188 26.06 -2.41 2.66
N ASP A 189 26.75 -3.01 3.62
CA ASP A 189 26.14 -3.50 4.87
C ASP A 189 25.55 -2.34 5.70
N ILE A 190 26.22 -1.18 5.77
CA ILE A 190 25.69 0.02 6.45
C ILE A 190 24.47 0.55 5.73
N LEU A 191 24.49 0.68 4.40
CA LEU A 191 23.32 1.11 3.63
C LEU A 191 22.14 0.15 3.81
N THR A 192 22.41 -1.15 3.87
CA THR A 192 21.37 -2.15 4.15
C THR A 192 20.78 -1.94 5.54
N LEU A 193 21.64 -1.66 6.54
CA LEU A 193 21.19 -1.35 7.90
C LEU A 193 20.35 -0.07 7.97
N GLU A 194 20.72 0.96 7.22
CA GLU A 194 19.95 2.22 7.10
C GLU A 194 18.56 1.97 6.51
N ILE A 195 18.48 1.13 5.47
CA ILE A 195 17.20 0.76 4.84
C ILE A 195 16.31 -0.01 5.83
N LEU A 196 16.87 -0.99 6.56
CA LEU A 196 16.12 -1.78 7.50
C LEU A 196 15.62 -0.97 8.71
N THR A 197 16.40 0.02 9.15
CA THR A 197 16.09 0.84 10.34
C THR A 197 15.45 2.17 10.01
N HIS A 198 15.37 2.54 8.72
CA HIS A 198 14.97 3.89 8.27
C HIS A 198 15.71 5.03 8.96
N THR A 199 16.96 4.78 9.37
CA THR A 199 17.78 5.76 10.08
C THR A 199 19.06 6.01 9.30
N PRO A 200 19.35 7.24 8.87
CA PRO A 200 20.62 7.56 8.25
C PRO A 200 21.75 7.41 9.27
N ILE A 201 22.69 6.50 9.00
CA ILE A 201 23.86 6.22 9.84
C ILE A 201 25.07 6.95 9.29
N ILE A 202 25.19 7.01 7.95
CA ILE A 202 26.26 7.76 7.28
C ILE A 202 25.80 9.20 7.11
N THR A 203 26.24 10.09 7.96
CA THR A 203 26.14 11.52 7.75
C THR A 203 27.32 11.98 6.87
N ASN A 204 27.07 12.10 5.57
CA ASN A 204 28.04 12.65 4.63
C ASN A 204 28.17 14.15 4.83
N SER A 205 28.96 14.56 5.81
CA SER A 205 29.24 15.99 6.06
C SER A 205 30.05 16.69 4.94
N THR A 206 30.71 15.92 4.06
CA THR A 206 31.55 16.47 2.98
C THR A 206 30.91 16.40 1.60
N THR A 207 29.98 15.48 1.36
CA THR A 207 29.27 15.37 0.07
C THR A 207 27.95 16.13 0.04
N GLU A 208 27.41 16.50 1.19
CA GLU A 208 26.16 17.26 1.29
C GLU A 208 26.22 18.63 0.63
N ILE A 209 27.40 19.29 0.63
CA ILE A 209 27.53 20.66 0.07
C ILE A 209 27.42 20.68 -1.46
N THR A 210 27.83 19.64 -2.16
CA THR A 210 27.79 19.57 -3.64
C THR A 210 26.55 18.80 -4.14
N LEU A 211 26.12 17.76 -3.45
CA LEU A 211 24.90 17.00 -3.78
C LEU A 211 23.63 17.76 -3.40
N ASP A 212 23.63 18.48 -2.27
CA ASP A 212 22.46 19.21 -1.80
C ASP A 212 22.03 20.34 -2.76
N LYS A 213 22.98 21.00 -3.45
CA LYS A 213 22.63 21.98 -4.48
C LYS A 213 22.04 21.36 -5.76
N SER A 214 22.49 20.18 -6.15
CA SER A 214 21.95 19.48 -7.32
C SER A 214 20.65 18.74 -6.98
N VAL A 215 20.58 18.11 -5.82
CA VAL A 215 19.36 17.42 -5.32
C VAL A 215 18.28 18.44 -4.95
N SER A 216 18.62 19.58 -4.35
CA SER A 216 17.63 20.62 -4.04
C SER A 216 17.08 21.32 -5.28
N LYS A 217 17.88 21.46 -6.35
CA LYS A 217 17.39 21.91 -7.66
C LYS A 217 16.50 20.86 -8.31
N SER A 218 16.91 19.60 -8.29
CA SER A 218 16.11 18.47 -8.79
C SER A 218 14.81 18.32 -8.02
N ASN A 219 14.82 18.39 -6.69
CA ASN A 219 13.62 18.32 -5.87
C ASN A 219 12.66 19.51 -6.09
N LYS A 220 13.18 20.70 -6.37
CA LYS A 220 12.34 21.86 -6.75
C LYS A 220 11.74 21.71 -8.15
N GLU A 221 12.46 21.11 -9.08
CA GLU A 221 11.96 20.81 -10.41
C GLU A 221 10.93 19.69 -10.37
N ILE A 222 11.21 18.60 -9.65
CA ILE A 222 10.27 17.49 -9.41
C ILE A 222 9.00 17.99 -8.70
N ALA A 223 9.14 18.89 -7.70
CA ALA A 223 7.98 19.47 -7.03
C ALA A 223 7.15 20.40 -7.97
N LYS A 224 7.78 21.06 -8.93
CA LYS A 224 7.06 21.84 -9.97
C LYS A 224 6.37 20.93 -10.98
N GLU A 225 7.04 19.88 -11.42
CA GLU A 225 6.45 18.86 -12.32
C GLU A 225 5.27 18.15 -11.66
N ASN A 226 5.43 17.71 -10.41
CA ASN A 226 4.35 17.08 -9.65
C ASN A 226 3.14 18.00 -9.49
N LYS A 227 3.35 19.29 -9.18
CA LYS A 227 2.25 20.29 -9.16
C LYS A 227 1.62 20.52 -10.53
N ALA A 228 2.40 20.42 -11.61
CA ALA A 228 1.87 20.55 -12.97
C ALA A 228 1.05 19.31 -13.36
N VAL A 229 1.53 18.11 -12.99
CA VAL A 229 0.82 16.84 -13.18
C VAL A 229 -0.47 16.82 -12.37
N GLU A 230 -0.44 17.20 -11.07
CA GLU A 230 -1.67 17.32 -10.26
C GLU A 230 -2.71 18.27 -10.87
N LYS A 231 -2.27 19.41 -11.40
CA LYS A 231 -3.18 20.35 -12.07
C LYS A 231 -3.79 19.76 -13.35
N ARG A 232 -3.00 18.95 -14.10
CA ARG A 232 -3.50 18.25 -15.30
C ARG A 232 -4.51 17.17 -14.92
N ILE A 233 -4.21 16.37 -13.89
CA ILE A 233 -5.12 15.34 -13.36
C ILE A 233 -6.42 15.97 -12.86
N LYS A 234 -6.36 17.05 -12.06
CA LYS A 234 -7.55 17.77 -11.58
C LYS A 234 -8.39 18.39 -12.71
N LYS A 235 -7.75 18.79 -13.81
CA LYS A 235 -8.49 19.27 -15.00
C LYS A 235 -9.16 18.11 -15.73
N ALA A 236 -8.45 16.99 -15.93
CA ALA A 236 -8.99 15.81 -16.61
C ALA A 236 -10.19 15.23 -15.84
N VAL A 237 -10.08 15.08 -14.52
CA VAL A 237 -11.19 14.62 -13.67
C VAL A 237 -12.40 15.56 -13.77
N LYS A 238 -12.17 16.88 -13.73
CA LYS A 238 -13.29 17.84 -13.91
C LYS A 238 -13.92 17.80 -15.30
N GLU A 239 -13.18 17.44 -16.32
CA GLU A 239 -13.72 17.28 -17.68
C GLU A 239 -14.51 15.96 -17.83
N GLU A 240 -14.05 14.89 -17.17
CA GLU A 240 -14.78 13.62 -17.09
C GLU A 240 -16.09 13.79 -16.33
N ASP A 241 -16.07 14.39 -15.14
CA ASP A 241 -17.28 14.71 -14.38
C ASP A 241 -18.31 15.55 -15.18
N LYS A 242 -17.80 16.48 -16.00
CA LYS A 242 -18.69 17.28 -16.89
C LYS A 242 -19.25 16.46 -18.04
N LYS A 243 -18.50 15.51 -18.57
CA LYS A 243 -18.97 14.60 -19.62
C LYS A 243 -20.02 13.63 -19.07
N GLU A 244 -19.75 13.06 -17.88
CA GLU A 244 -20.65 12.16 -17.19
C GLU A 244 -21.99 12.83 -16.87
N LYS A 245 -21.98 14.03 -16.29
CA LYS A 245 -23.19 14.82 -16.04
C LYS A 245 -23.94 15.25 -17.31
N LYS A 246 -23.24 15.37 -18.45
CA LYS A 246 -23.91 15.63 -19.74
C LYS A 246 -24.55 14.36 -20.30
N LEU A 247 -23.91 13.20 -20.10
CA LEU A 247 -24.45 11.89 -20.50
C LEU A 247 -25.71 11.57 -19.69
N GLU A 248 -25.66 11.69 -18.36
CA GLU A 248 -26.82 11.49 -17.49
C GLU A 248 -28.01 12.37 -17.85
N LYS A 249 -27.72 13.66 -18.16
CA LYS A 249 -28.77 14.59 -18.64
C LYS A 249 -29.32 14.24 -20.01
N ALA A 250 -28.50 13.65 -20.88
CA ALA A 250 -28.94 13.19 -22.19
C ALA A 250 -29.80 11.92 -22.09
N GLU A 251 -29.38 10.97 -21.22
CA GLU A 251 -30.13 9.74 -20.93
C GLU A 251 -31.50 10.06 -20.29
N ALA A 252 -31.52 10.93 -19.29
CA ALA A 252 -32.76 11.35 -18.64
C ALA A 252 -33.70 12.10 -19.61
N LYS A 253 -33.16 12.81 -20.61
CA LYS A 253 -33.98 13.41 -21.67
C LYS A 253 -34.51 12.38 -22.68
N ALA A 254 -33.69 11.39 -23.04
CA ALA A 254 -34.08 10.30 -23.91
C ALA A 254 -35.18 9.44 -23.29
N GLU A 255 -35.04 9.13 -22.02
CA GLU A 255 -36.04 8.38 -21.24
C GLU A 255 -37.38 9.12 -21.15
N LYS A 256 -37.35 10.43 -20.89
CA LYS A 256 -38.56 11.27 -20.91
C LYS A 256 -39.19 11.39 -22.31
N ALA A 257 -38.38 11.37 -23.37
CA ALA A 257 -38.87 11.38 -24.74
C ALA A 257 -39.49 10.03 -25.11
N ALA A 258 -38.88 8.91 -24.73
CA ALA A 258 -39.41 7.58 -24.92
C ALA A 258 -40.74 7.36 -24.16
N ALA A 259 -40.82 7.83 -22.92
CA ALA A 259 -42.04 7.78 -22.12
C ALA A 259 -43.18 8.62 -22.73
N LYS A 260 -42.85 9.77 -23.36
CA LYS A 260 -43.85 10.58 -24.11
C LYS A 260 -44.27 9.92 -25.41
N ALA A 261 -43.37 9.21 -26.10
CA ALA A 261 -43.70 8.50 -27.33
C ALA A 261 -44.62 7.28 -27.05
N ALA A 262 -44.33 6.54 -26.01
CA ALA A 262 -45.16 5.40 -25.55
C ALA A 262 -46.58 5.86 -25.17
N LYS A 263 -46.73 7.02 -24.53
CA LYS A 263 -48.07 7.61 -24.24
C LYS A 263 -48.83 8.10 -25.44
N LYS A 264 -48.16 8.38 -26.58
CA LYS A 264 -48.84 8.77 -27.84
C LYS A 264 -49.32 7.58 -28.68
N GLN A 265 -48.75 6.40 -28.51
CA GLN A 265 -49.16 5.17 -29.21
C GLN A 265 -50.29 4.43 -28.50
N SER A 266 -50.60 4.80 -27.26
CA SER A 266 -51.70 4.19 -26.46
C SER A 266 -53.01 5.03 -26.51
N LYS A 267 -53.08 6.01 -27.39
CA LYS A 267 -54.29 6.77 -27.73
C LYS A 267 -54.67 6.54 -29.19
#